data_ca8409cecc027881fceae88457412bbf
#
_entry.id   ca8409cecc027881fceae88457412bbf
#
_cell.length_a   1.000
_cell.length_b   1.000
_cell.length_c   1.000
_cell.angle_alpha   90.00
_cell.angle_beta   90.00
_cell.angle_gamma   90.00
#
_symmetry.space_group_name_H-M   'P 1'
#
loop_
_entity.id
_entity.type
_entity.pdbx_description
1 polymer ?
#
loop_
_entity_poly.entity_id
_entity_poly.type
_entity_poly.pdbx_seq_one_letter_code
_entity_poly.pdbx_strand_id
1 'polypeptide(L)'
;MHRTLASHLGDDSGRGCPRPYSDEVFPQTLSPSRAGDFLTCPLLYRLRVLDKLPEPPSAVAIRGTLVHAALEDLFALPADQRTLDRAADLFAARFEELTRSDPPAAAALLEGIKQPVDSDPVAAAGAVLSPARSLLETYFTLEDPTRLDPHAQELAVSAQLESGLTVRGYIDRVDRASDGRIRLVDYKTGRSPGSGFEAKAMFQMRFYALVWWRMTGDIPTRLQLLYLGDGQIIHYDPVAEDLEATERKILAIREAISRAISAGFLPSPSGLCSYCAFHEFCPAQGGAPPPMPIHISQ
;
A
#
# COMPACT_ATOMS: atom_id res chain seq x y z
N MET A 1 20.18 30.04 -75.87
CA MET A 1 20.83 30.89 -74.87
C MET A 1 19.74 31.54 -74.03
N HIS A 2 19.49 31.04 -72.84
CA HIS A 2 18.99 31.77 -71.69
C HIS A 2 18.94 30.79 -70.51
N ARG A 3 19.86 30.99 -69.57
CA ARG A 3 19.87 30.32 -68.28
C ARG A 3 18.87 31.03 -67.37
N THR A 4 17.95 30.29 -66.77
CA THR A 4 17.13 30.77 -65.65
C THR A 4 17.60 30.11 -64.37
N LEU A 5 18.05 30.92 -63.44
CA LEU A 5 18.42 30.54 -62.05
C LEU A 5 17.14 30.33 -61.28
N ALA A 6 16.95 29.11 -60.71
CA ALA A 6 15.91 28.82 -59.74
C ALA A 6 16.53 28.91 -58.33
N SER A 7 16.00 29.81 -57.53
CA SER A 7 16.30 30.03 -56.15
C SER A 7 15.75 28.89 -55.27
N HIS A 8 16.63 28.24 -54.51
CA HIS A 8 16.24 27.35 -53.40
C HIS A 8 15.79 28.20 -52.21
N LEU A 9 14.52 28.19 -51.91
CA LEU A 9 13.98 28.54 -50.57
C LEU A 9 13.85 27.23 -49.83
N GLY A 10 14.68 27.05 -48.81
CA GLY A 10 14.59 25.95 -47.84
C GLY A 10 13.35 26.16 -46.97
N ASP A 11 12.44 25.21 -47.04
CA ASP A 11 11.32 25.10 -46.11
C ASP A 11 11.81 24.41 -44.83
N ASP A 12 12.10 25.21 -43.79
CA ASP A 12 12.45 24.78 -42.45
C ASP A 12 11.18 24.85 -41.58
N SER A 13 10.19 24.00 -41.87
CA SER A 13 8.97 23.83 -41.09
C SER A 13 8.77 22.39 -40.66
N GLY A 14 9.68 21.87 -39.82
CA GLY A 14 9.64 20.50 -39.31
C GLY A 14 10.10 20.35 -37.86
N ARG A 15 9.81 21.31 -37.00
CA ARG A 15 9.86 21.03 -35.57
C ARG A 15 8.60 20.25 -35.20
N GLY A 16 8.67 18.93 -35.42
CA GLY A 16 7.65 17.99 -35.00
C GLY A 16 7.44 18.12 -33.48
N CYS A 17 6.22 18.48 -33.13
CA CYS A 17 5.71 18.32 -31.77
C CYS A 17 6.06 16.89 -31.29
N PRO A 18 6.65 16.68 -30.14
CA PRO A 18 6.90 15.32 -29.64
C PRO A 18 5.58 14.58 -29.66
N ARG A 19 5.55 13.40 -30.28
CA ARG A 19 4.36 12.54 -30.32
C ARG A 19 3.89 12.31 -28.88
N PRO A 20 2.58 12.38 -28.63
CA PRO A 20 2.08 12.01 -27.32
C PRO A 20 2.50 10.56 -27.03
N TYR A 21 2.87 10.30 -25.79
CA TYR A 21 3.23 8.98 -25.27
C TYR A 21 2.28 7.91 -25.82
N SER A 22 2.85 6.81 -26.33
CA SER A 22 2.07 5.66 -26.78
C SER A 22 1.29 5.06 -25.60
N ASP A 23 0.14 4.43 -25.86
CA ASP A 23 -0.74 3.79 -24.86
C ASP A 23 -0.03 2.73 -23.98
N GLU A 24 1.19 2.33 -24.32
CA GLU A 24 2.04 1.38 -23.60
C GLU A 24 2.63 1.91 -22.27
N VAL A 25 2.52 3.22 -22.01
CA VAL A 25 3.13 3.88 -20.84
C VAL A 25 2.22 3.88 -19.62
N PHE A 26 1.00 3.38 -19.70
CA PHE A 26 0.06 3.37 -18.57
C PHE A 26 0.32 2.21 -17.61
N PRO A 27 0.24 2.44 -16.30
CA PRO A 27 0.18 1.32 -15.38
C PRO A 27 -1.05 0.47 -15.73
N GLN A 28 -0.78 -0.71 -16.30
CA GLN A 28 -1.82 -1.70 -16.60
C GLN A 28 -2.44 -2.28 -15.32
N THR A 29 -1.80 -2.00 -14.19
CA THR A 29 -2.23 -2.50 -12.89
C THR A 29 -2.31 -1.38 -11.85
N LEU A 30 -3.34 -1.42 -11.01
CA LEU A 30 -3.50 -0.53 -9.86
C LEU A 30 -3.76 -1.33 -8.59
N SER A 31 -3.13 -0.92 -7.48
CA SER A 31 -3.37 -1.45 -6.14
C SER A 31 -3.91 -0.34 -5.22
N PRO A 32 -4.51 -0.69 -4.06
CA PRO A 32 -4.96 0.31 -3.09
C PRO A 32 -3.86 1.28 -2.66
N SER A 33 -2.64 0.77 -2.43
CA SER A 33 -1.49 1.59 -2.03
C SER A 33 -1.10 2.58 -3.13
N ARG A 34 -0.96 2.13 -4.38
CA ARG A 34 -0.64 2.99 -5.53
C ARG A 34 -1.71 4.05 -5.77
N ALA A 35 -2.99 3.67 -5.69
CA ALA A 35 -4.11 4.62 -5.76
C ALA A 35 -4.06 5.63 -4.61
N GLY A 36 -3.76 5.17 -3.39
CA GLY A 36 -3.60 5.99 -2.20
C GLY A 36 -2.43 6.99 -2.30
N ASP A 37 -1.30 6.57 -2.85
CA ASP A 37 -0.15 7.44 -3.11
C ASP A 37 -0.52 8.58 -4.05
N PHE A 38 -1.20 8.27 -5.18
CA PHE A 38 -1.64 9.29 -6.13
C PHE A 38 -2.65 10.25 -5.52
N LEU A 39 -3.63 9.75 -4.77
CA LEU A 39 -4.62 10.57 -4.07
C LEU A 39 -4.00 11.44 -2.97
N THR A 40 -2.91 10.99 -2.36
CA THR A 40 -2.17 11.76 -1.36
C THR A 40 -1.36 12.86 -2.02
N CYS A 41 -0.60 12.53 -3.06
CA CYS A 41 0.22 13.47 -3.82
C CYS A 41 0.60 12.84 -5.17
N PRO A 42 0.21 13.41 -6.32
CA PRO A 42 0.62 12.89 -7.61
C PRO A 42 2.14 12.74 -7.77
N LEU A 43 2.92 13.69 -7.26
CA LEU A 43 4.38 13.59 -7.30
C LEU A 43 4.91 12.42 -6.44
N LEU A 44 4.32 12.15 -5.28
CA LEU A 44 4.67 10.98 -4.46
C LEU A 44 4.48 9.67 -5.24
N TYR A 45 3.33 9.53 -5.91
CA TYR A 45 3.07 8.39 -6.78
C TYR A 45 4.16 8.24 -7.85
N ARG A 46 4.53 9.33 -8.52
CA ARG A 46 5.59 9.30 -9.52
C ARG A 46 6.91 8.80 -8.91
N LEU A 47 7.39 9.45 -7.86
CA LEU A 47 8.70 9.15 -7.27
C LEU A 47 8.77 7.71 -6.74
N ARG A 48 7.67 7.23 -6.12
CA ARG A 48 7.59 5.90 -5.53
C ARG A 48 7.31 4.79 -6.55
N VAL A 49 6.41 5.03 -7.50
CA VAL A 49 5.87 3.96 -8.38
C VAL A 49 6.53 3.96 -9.75
N LEU A 50 6.74 5.13 -10.36
CA LEU A 50 7.32 5.25 -11.70
C LEU A 50 8.84 5.36 -11.65
N ASP A 51 9.38 6.29 -10.87
CA ASP A 51 10.81 6.50 -10.72
C ASP A 51 11.44 5.44 -9.80
N LYS A 52 10.65 4.77 -8.93
CA LYS A 52 11.08 3.72 -7.98
C LYS A 52 12.26 4.16 -7.12
N LEU A 53 12.23 5.42 -6.66
CA LEU A 53 13.26 5.94 -5.79
C LEU A 53 13.25 5.20 -4.45
N PRO A 54 14.42 4.88 -3.89
CA PRO A 54 14.51 4.22 -2.60
C PRO A 54 13.97 5.13 -1.49
N GLU A 55 13.27 4.51 -0.54
CA GLU A 55 12.85 5.18 0.69
C GLU A 55 13.65 4.65 1.87
N PRO A 56 14.01 5.50 2.84
CA PRO A 56 14.64 5.02 4.07
C PRO A 56 13.72 4.01 4.77
N PRO A 57 14.26 2.95 5.34
CA PRO A 57 13.47 2.00 6.11
C PRO A 57 12.73 2.70 7.25
N SER A 58 11.43 2.45 7.39
CA SER A 58 10.60 3.01 8.46
C SER A 58 10.41 1.99 9.58
N ALA A 59 10.90 2.28 10.78
CA ALA A 59 10.70 1.43 11.96
C ALA A 59 9.23 1.08 12.20
N VAL A 60 8.32 2.04 11.97
CA VAL A 60 6.87 1.82 12.12
C VAL A 60 6.34 0.85 11.08
N ALA A 61 6.76 1.01 9.81
CA ALA A 61 6.33 0.13 8.71
C ALA A 61 6.90 -1.28 8.90
N ILE A 62 8.18 -1.41 9.25
CA ILE A 62 8.83 -2.72 9.50
C ILE A 62 8.15 -3.44 10.65
N ARG A 63 7.90 -2.77 11.78
CA ARG A 63 7.15 -3.36 12.89
C ARG A 63 5.77 -3.82 12.47
N GLY A 64 5.08 -3.02 11.65
CA GLY A 64 3.78 -3.39 11.08
C GLY A 64 3.86 -4.68 10.29
N THR A 65 4.80 -4.78 9.37
CA THR A 65 5.04 -6.00 8.55
C THR A 65 5.30 -7.22 9.43
N LEU A 66 6.15 -7.09 10.46
CA LEU A 66 6.45 -8.20 11.37
C LEU A 66 5.24 -8.63 12.22
N VAL A 67 4.38 -7.68 12.63
CA VAL A 67 3.13 -7.99 13.36
C VAL A 67 2.16 -8.74 12.44
N HIS A 68 1.98 -8.31 11.18
CA HIS A 68 1.15 -9.03 10.22
C HIS A 68 1.66 -10.45 9.99
N ALA A 69 2.97 -10.62 9.76
CA ALA A 69 3.57 -11.94 9.58
C ALA A 69 3.41 -12.85 10.82
N ALA A 70 3.53 -12.28 12.04
CA ALA A 70 3.31 -13.05 13.27
C ALA A 70 1.86 -13.49 13.43
N LEU A 71 0.89 -12.65 13.04
CA LEU A 71 -0.54 -13.01 13.06
C LEU A 71 -0.88 -14.04 11.98
N GLU A 72 -0.27 -13.96 10.79
CA GLU A 72 -0.38 -14.97 9.75
C GLU A 72 0.12 -16.33 10.26
N ASP A 73 1.35 -16.38 10.79
CA ASP A 73 1.94 -17.59 11.35
C ASP A 73 1.11 -18.15 12.52
N LEU A 74 0.52 -17.28 13.34
CA LEU A 74 -0.35 -17.69 14.46
C LEU A 74 -1.54 -18.52 13.99
N PHE A 75 -2.17 -18.12 12.89
CA PHE A 75 -3.30 -18.86 12.33
C PHE A 75 -2.89 -20.17 11.64
N ALA A 76 -1.63 -20.35 11.28
CA ALA A 76 -1.11 -21.64 10.83
C ALA A 76 -1.00 -22.67 11.97
N LEU A 77 -1.04 -22.24 13.24
CA LEU A 77 -1.01 -23.12 14.39
C LEU A 77 -2.41 -23.75 14.67
N PRO A 78 -2.46 -24.92 15.32
CA PRO A 78 -3.68 -25.44 15.92
C PRO A 78 -4.36 -24.40 16.83
N ALA A 79 -5.69 -24.39 16.86
CA ALA A 79 -6.46 -23.35 17.54
C ALA A 79 -6.09 -23.22 19.04
N ASP A 80 -5.86 -24.31 19.75
CA ASP A 80 -5.48 -24.36 21.15
C ASP A 80 -4.06 -23.81 21.44
N GLN A 81 -3.23 -23.64 20.40
CA GLN A 81 -1.89 -23.07 20.50
C GLN A 81 -1.83 -21.58 20.15
N ARG A 82 -2.92 -20.98 19.73
CA ARG A 82 -2.99 -19.57 19.31
C ARG A 82 -3.09 -18.66 20.54
N THR A 83 -1.99 -18.54 21.26
CA THR A 83 -1.88 -17.71 22.47
C THR A 83 -1.06 -16.45 22.20
N LEU A 84 -1.19 -15.45 23.08
CA LEU A 84 -0.39 -14.23 23.03
C LEU A 84 1.12 -14.50 23.10
N ASP A 85 1.54 -15.44 23.96
CA ASP A 85 2.96 -15.77 24.08
C ASP A 85 3.48 -16.41 22.79
N ARG A 86 2.68 -17.30 22.15
CA ARG A 86 3.06 -17.85 20.85
C ARG A 86 3.14 -16.78 19.75
N ALA A 87 2.21 -15.81 19.74
CA ALA A 87 2.29 -14.68 18.80
C ALA A 87 3.56 -13.83 19.02
N ALA A 88 3.96 -13.62 20.28
CA ALA A 88 5.20 -12.93 20.62
C ALA A 88 6.45 -13.72 20.19
N ASP A 89 6.47 -15.05 20.39
CA ASP A 89 7.55 -15.93 19.91
C ASP A 89 7.67 -15.88 18.39
N LEU A 90 6.54 -15.92 17.67
CA LEU A 90 6.51 -15.83 16.19
C LEU A 90 7.04 -14.48 15.70
N PHE A 91 6.66 -13.38 16.36
CA PHE A 91 7.22 -12.06 16.07
C PHE A 91 8.75 -12.04 16.25
N ALA A 92 9.24 -12.60 17.37
CA ALA A 92 10.68 -12.68 17.63
C ALA A 92 11.42 -13.48 16.54
N ALA A 93 10.86 -14.62 16.12
CA ALA A 93 11.41 -15.43 15.04
C ALA A 93 11.46 -14.68 13.70
N ARG A 94 10.40 -13.91 13.36
CA ARG A 94 10.38 -13.06 12.17
C ARG A 94 11.38 -11.91 12.25
N PHE A 95 11.61 -11.34 13.43
CA PHE A 95 12.65 -10.33 13.62
C PHE A 95 14.06 -10.92 13.47
N GLU A 96 14.32 -12.11 13.97
CA GLU A 96 15.59 -12.82 13.75
C GLU A 96 15.82 -13.13 12.26
N GLU A 97 14.79 -13.53 11.55
CA GLU A 97 14.85 -13.74 10.11
C GLU A 97 15.18 -12.43 9.36
N LEU A 98 14.51 -11.32 9.72
CA LEU A 98 14.80 -9.99 9.18
C LEU A 98 16.26 -9.59 9.43
N THR A 99 16.77 -9.84 10.63
CA THR A 99 18.16 -9.50 11.00
C THR A 99 19.18 -10.23 10.12
N ARG A 100 18.85 -11.43 9.66
CA ARG A 100 19.71 -12.22 8.75
C ARG A 100 19.54 -11.82 7.28
N SER A 101 18.31 -11.54 6.85
CA SER A 101 17.97 -11.31 5.43
C SER A 101 18.13 -9.84 5.00
N ASP A 102 17.82 -8.89 5.89
CA ASP A 102 17.90 -7.45 5.66
C ASP A 102 18.41 -6.71 6.92
N PRO A 103 19.73 -6.81 7.21
CA PRO A 103 20.33 -6.15 8.37
C PRO A 103 20.07 -4.63 8.44
N PRO A 104 20.07 -3.86 7.32
CA PRO A 104 19.71 -2.44 7.35
C PRO A 104 18.30 -2.18 7.85
N ALA A 105 17.31 -2.97 7.44
CA ALA A 105 15.93 -2.82 7.94
C ALA A 105 15.84 -3.17 9.43
N ALA A 106 16.53 -4.22 9.88
CA ALA A 106 16.57 -4.58 11.30
C ALA A 106 17.23 -3.47 12.15
N ALA A 107 18.32 -2.86 11.67
CA ALA A 107 18.97 -1.73 12.31
C ALA A 107 18.03 -0.51 12.41
N ALA A 108 17.32 -0.18 11.33
CA ALA A 108 16.34 0.92 11.33
C ALA A 108 15.19 0.69 12.33
N LEU A 109 14.77 -0.56 12.52
CA LEU A 109 13.78 -0.90 13.55
C LEU A 109 14.32 -0.64 14.96
N LEU A 110 15.57 -1.01 15.23
CA LEU A 110 16.25 -0.77 16.50
C LEU A 110 16.45 0.72 16.78
N GLU A 111 16.90 1.50 15.79
CA GLU A 111 17.07 2.96 15.91
C GLU A 111 15.75 3.70 16.19
N GLY A 112 14.62 3.17 15.72
CA GLY A 112 13.29 3.71 15.99
C GLY A 112 12.83 3.53 17.45
N ILE A 113 13.58 2.80 18.28
CA ILE A 113 13.28 2.57 19.69
C ILE A 113 13.93 3.70 20.50
N LYS A 114 13.10 4.48 21.22
CA LYS A 114 13.52 5.65 21.99
C LYS A 114 14.31 5.32 23.28
N GLN A 115 14.66 4.07 23.52
CA GLN A 115 15.45 3.64 24.69
C GLN A 115 16.87 3.29 24.26
N PRO A 116 17.89 3.55 25.10
CA PRO A 116 19.24 3.07 24.83
C PRO A 116 19.20 1.54 24.74
N VAL A 117 19.45 1.02 23.54
CA VAL A 117 19.59 -0.42 23.34
C VAL A 117 21.04 -0.75 23.65
N ASP A 118 21.28 -1.46 24.75
CA ASP A 118 22.59 -2.04 25.02
C ASP A 118 23.01 -2.92 23.85
N SER A 119 24.30 -3.02 23.63
CA SER A 119 24.89 -3.89 22.57
C SER A 119 24.65 -5.39 22.82
N ASP A 120 23.90 -5.74 23.86
CA ASP A 120 23.45 -7.11 24.11
C ASP A 120 22.30 -7.49 23.17
N PRO A 121 22.44 -8.50 22.32
CA PRO A 121 21.40 -8.96 21.39
C PRO A 121 20.08 -9.33 22.09
N VAL A 122 20.12 -9.83 23.32
CA VAL A 122 18.91 -10.20 24.07
C VAL A 122 18.15 -8.96 24.52
N ALA A 123 18.86 -7.94 25.02
CA ALA A 123 18.27 -6.65 25.37
C ALA A 123 17.69 -5.95 24.14
N ALA A 124 18.40 -5.99 22.98
CA ALA A 124 17.92 -5.44 21.72
C ALA A 124 16.63 -6.13 21.25
N ALA A 125 16.58 -7.46 21.27
CA ALA A 125 15.37 -8.22 20.92
C ALA A 125 14.20 -7.87 21.87
N GLY A 126 14.43 -7.75 23.18
CA GLY A 126 13.43 -7.34 24.15
C GLY A 126 12.88 -5.94 23.88
N ALA A 127 13.74 -4.99 23.50
CA ALA A 127 13.35 -3.63 23.18
C ALA A 127 12.46 -3.54 21.92
N VAL A 128 12.70 -4.38 20.90
CA VAL A 128 11.86 -4.49 19.70
C VAL A 128 10.53 -5.19 20.02
N LEU A 129 10.59 -6.24 20.84
CA LEU A 129 9.42 -7.04 21.17
C LEU A 129 8.40 -6.27 22.01
N SER A 130 8.81 -5.41 22.95
CA SER A 130 7.90 -4.73 23.87
C SER A 130 6.83 -3.88 23.15
N PRO A 131 7.15 -2.99 22.17
CA PRO A 131 6.13 -2.26 21.42
C PRO A 131 5.27 -3.16 20.53
N ALA A 132 5.82 -4.25 20.00
CA ALA A 132 5.07 -5.21 19.19
C ALA A 132 4.13 -6.04 20.07
N ARG A 133 4.57 -6.46 21.27
CA ARG A 133 3.75 -7.19 22.23
C ARG A 133 2.49 -6.40 22.62
N SER A 134 2.60 -5.09 22.83
CA SER A 134 1.42 -4.25 23.11
C SER A 134 0.40 -4.27 21.95
N LEU A 135 0.85 -4.30 20.70
CA LEU A 135 -0.05 -4.45 19.54
C LEU A 135 -0.72 -5.82 19.50
N LEU A 136 0.04 -6.88 19.80
CA LEU A 136 -0.49 -8.24 19.90
C LEU A 136 -1.46 -8.38 21.06
N GLU A 137 -1.15 -7.82 22.25
CA GLU A 137 -2.07 -7.77 23.40
C GLU A 137 -3.39 -7.11 22.99
N THR A 138 -3.33 -5.98 22.30
CA THR A 138 -4.53 -5.32 21.79
C THR A 138 -5.31 -6.25 20.83
N TYR A 139 -4.63 -6.96 19.92
CA TYR A 139 -5.29 -7.92 19.04
C TYR A 139 -6.11 -8.96 19.82
N PHE A 140 -5.54 -9.56 20.89
CA PHE A 140 -6.22 -10.54 21.73
C PHE A 140 -7.36 -9.97 22.57
N THR A 141 -7.46 -8.64 22.70
CA THR A 141 -8.66 -8.00 23.29
C THR A 141 -9.78 -7.82 22.27
N LEU A 142 -9.46 -7.74 20.97
CA LEU A 142 -10.42 -7.51 19.89
C LEU A 142 -11.02 -8.80 19.36
N GLU A 143 -10.24 -9.88 19.32
CA GLU A 143 -10.67 -11.18 18.80
C GLU A 143 -10.04 -12.33 19.61
N ASP A 144 -10.74 -13.45 19.65
CA ASP A 144 -10.22 -14.72 20.17
C ASP A 144 -9.80 -15.60 18.98
N PRO A 145 -8.49 -15.70 18.67
CA PRO A 145 -8.03 -16.46 17.51
C PRO A 145 -8.26 -17.97 17.63
N THR A 146 -8.50 -18.49 18.86
CA THR A 146 -8.80 -19.91 19.07
C THR A 146 -10.17 -20.31 18.51
N ARG A 147 -11.05 -19.30 18.32
CA ARG A 147 -12.43 -19.49 17.81
C ARG A 147 -12.58 -19.13 16.34
N LEU A 148 -11.50 -18.74 15.69
CA LEU A 148 -11.50 -18.34 14.28
C LEU A 148 -10.83 -19.43 13.43
N ASP A 149 -11.40 -19.67 12.25
CA ASP A 149 -10.81 -20.52 11.22
C ASP A 149 -10.81 -19.76 9.89
N PRO A 150 -9.73 -18.97 9.63
CA PRO A 150 -9.66 -18.17 8.42
C PRO A 150 -9.74 -19.04 7.16
N HIS A 151 -10.57 -18.61 6.21
CA HIS A 151 -10.63 -19.22 4.90
C HIS A 151 -9.35 -19.03 4.09
N ALA A 152 -8.72 -17.86 4.24
CA ALA A 152 -7.42 -17.54 3.64
C ALA A 152 -6.73 -16.41 4.43
N GLN A 153 -5.40 -16.35 4.29
CA GLN A 153 -4.54 -15.31 4.85
C GLN A 153 -3.59 -14.82 3.76
N GLU A 154 -3.15 -13.56 3.84
CA GLU A 154 -2.29 -12.90 2.85
C GLU A 154 -2.72 -13.24 1.41
N LEU A 155 -4.05 -13.24 1.20
CA LEU A 155 -4.63 -13.71 -0.06
C LEU A 155 -4.33 -12.72 -1.18
N ALA A 156 -3.52 -13.16 -2.14
CA ALA A 156 -3.32 -12.42 -3.39
C ALA A 156 -4.62 -12.42 -4.19
N VAL A 157 -5.15 -11.24 -4.48
CA VAL A 157 -6.36 -11.04 -5.28
C VAL A 157 -6.06 -10.18 -6.50
N SER A 158 -6.66 -10.54 -7.65
CA SER A 158 -6.50 -9.80 -8.90
C SER A 158 -7.70 -9.99 -9.80
N ALA A 159 -8.20 -8.90 -10.37
CA ALA A 159 -9.28 -8.95 -11.36
C ALA A 159 -9.01 -7.95 -12.48
N GLN A 160 -9.40 -8.29 -13.71
CA GLN A 160 -9.42 -7.36 -14.83
C GLN A 160 -10.81 -6.71 -14.92
N LEU A 161 -10.85 -5.38 -14.88
CA LEU A 161 -12.07 -4.61 -15.10
C LEU A 161 -12.42 -4.58 -16.59
N GLU A 162 -13.67 -4.27 -16.93
CA GLU A 162 -14.11 -4.14 -18.33
C GLU A 162 -13.29 -3.11 -19.12
N SER A 163 -12.76 -2.11 -18.46
CA SER A 163 -11.84 -1.09 -19.04
C SER A 163 -10.46 -1.63 -19.40
N GLY A 164 -10.16 -2.91 -19.16
CA GLY A 164 -8.85 -3.53 -19.34
C GLY A 164 -7.87 -3.26 -18.20
N LEU A 165 -8.22 -2.43 -17.20
CA LEU A 165 -7.37 -2.20 -16.02
C LEU A 165 -7.36 -3.43 -15.12
N THR A 166 -6.18 -3.92 -14.77
CA THR A 166 -6.02 -4.93 -13.73
C THR A 166 -5.96 -4.26 -12.34
N VAL A 167 -6.87 -4.65 -11.45
CA VAL A 167 -6.86 -4.26 -10.04
C VAL A 167 -6.40 -5.44 -9.19
N ARG A 168 -5.47 -5.18 -8.24
CA ARG A 168 -4.86 -6.26 -7.45
C ARG A 168 -4.45 -5.80 -6.06
N GLY A 169 -4.26 -6.75 -5.16
CA GLY A 169 -3.74 -6.51 -3.83
C GLY A 169 -3.60 -7.78 -3.01
N TYR A 170 -3.39 -7.60 -1.72
CA TYR A 170 -3.34 -8.67 -0.73
C TYR A 170 -4.34 -8.36 0.36
N ILE A 171 -5.14 -9.36 0.73
CA ILE A 171 -6.09 -9.28 1.84
C ILE A 171 -5.47 -10.03 3.01
N ASP A 172 -5.26 -9.34 4.13
CA ASP A 172 -4.56 -9.93 5.29
C ASP A 172 -5.27 -11.19 5.77
N ARG A 173 -6.61 -11.16 5.88
CA ARG A 173 -7.40 -12.34 6.28
C ARG A 173 -8.79 -12.32 5.64
N VAL A 174 -9.22 -13.50 5.20
CA VAL A 174 -10.58 -13.77 4.73
C VAL A 174 -11.22 -14.78 5.66
N ASP A 175 -12.32 -14.41 6.30
CA ASP A 175 -13.11 -15.34 7.10
C ASP A 175 -14.36 -15.75 6.34
N ARG A 176 -14.74 -17.03 6.48
CA ARG A 176 -15.98 -17.57 5.94
C ARG A 176 -16.81 -18.16 7.07
N ALA A 177 -18.01 -17.65 7.25
CA ALA A 177 -18.97 -18.20 8.18
C ALA A 177 -19.57 -19.52 7.65
N SER A 178 -20.16 -20.33 8.53
CA SER A 178 -20.80 -21.61 8.17
C SER A 178 -21.97 -21.47 7.19
N ASP A 179 -22.59 -20.30 7.13
CA ASP A 179 -23.65 -19.95 6.18
C ASP A 179 -23.12 -19.35 4.86
N GLY A 180 -21.79 -19.36 4.67
CA GLY A 180 -21.13 -18.89 3.46
C GLY A 180 -20.81 -17.41 3.43
N ARG A 181 -21.24 -16.59 4.40
CA ARG A 181 -20.91 -15.16 4.46
C ARG A 181 -19.41 -14.93 4.57
N ILE A 182 -18.93 -13.92 3.84
CA ILE A 182 -17.51 -13.56 3.78
C ILE A 182 -17.24 -12.25 4.54
N ARG A 183 -16.21 -12.27 5.36
CA ARG A 183 -15.63 -11.07 6.00
C ARG A 183 -14.20 -10.89 5.51
N LEU A 184 -13.87 -9.70 4.99
CA LEU A 184 -12.51 -9.30 4.68
C LEU A 184 -11.96 -8.49 5.87
N VAL A 185 -10.80 -8.87 6.37
CA VAL A 185 -10.16 -8.27 7.54
C VAL A 185 -8.80 -7.74 7.16
N ASP A 186 -8.46 -6.55 7.66
CA ASP A 186 -7.15 -5.91 7.50
C ASP A 186 -6.69 -5.36 8.85
N TYR A 187 -5.44 -5.65 9.20
CA TYR A 187 -4.81 -5.20 10.43
C TYR A 187 -4.13 -3.86 10.25
N LYS A 188 -4.33 -2.95 11.19
CA LYS A 188 -3.66 -1.65 11.22
C LYS A 188 -2.90 -1.51 12.54
N THR A 189 -1.57 -1.46 12.46
CA THR A 189 -0.72 -1.29 13.65
C THR A 189 -0.69 0.15 14.17
N GLY A 190 -1.23 1.12 13.40
CA GLY A 190 -1.46 2.48 13.83
C GLY A 190 -2.74 2.64 14.66
N ARG A 191 -3.04 3.90 15.02
CA ARG A 191 -4.30 4.29 15.67
C ARG A 191 -5.39 4.51 14.61
N SER A 192 -6.64 4.34 15.02
CA SER A 192 -7.80 4.64 14.21
C SER A 192 -7.81 6.11 13.75
N PRO A 193 -8.28 6.40 12.54
CA PRO A 193 -8.42 7.78 12.09
C PRO A 193 -9.49 8.50 12.92
N GLY A 194 -9.26 9.79 13.19
CA GLY A 194 -10.28 10.63 13.79
C GLY A 194 -11.54 10.70 12.93
N SER A 195 -12.66 11.12 13.54
CA SER A 195 -13.93 11.28 12.84
C SER A 195 -13.79 12.12 11.57
N GLY A 196 -14.30 11.60 10.45
CA GLY A 196 -14.20 12.24 9.12
C GLY A 196 -13.06 11.73 8.23
N PHE A 197 -12.08 10.97 8.76
CA PHE A 197 -11.00 10.37 7.96
C PHE A 197 -11.21 8.86 7.67
N GLU A 198 -12.27 8.28 8.19
CA GLU A 198 -12.62 6.86 8.01
C GLU A 198 -12.81 6.47 6.55
N ALA A 199 -13.34 7.39 5.72
CA ALA A 199 -13.56 7.16 4.30
C ALA A 199 -12.27 6.85 3.52
N LYS A 200 -11.11 7.42 3.93
CA LYS A 200 -9.82 7.13 3.31
C LYS A 200 -9.34 5.73 3.68
N ALA A 201 -9.45 5.34 4.96
CA ALA A 201 -9.10 4.01 5.42
C ALA A 201 -10.00 2.95 4.77
N MET A 202 -11.30 3.23 4.68
CA MET A 202 -12.28 2.33 4.07
C MET A 202 -12.13 2.21 2.54
N PHE A 203 -11.46 3.16 1.86
CA PHE A 203 -11.21 3.05 0.42
C PHE A 203 -10.40 1.80 0.07
N GLN A 204 -9.37 1.46 0.85
CA GLN A 204 -8.59 0.23 0.67
C GLN A 204 -9.49 -1.01 0.78
N MET A 205 -10.34 -1.05 1.80
CA MET A 205 -11.24 -2.20 2.02
C MET A 205 -12.28 -2.34 0.91
N ARG A 206 -12.89 -1.22 0.46
CA ARG A 206 -13.81 -1.23 -0.69
C ARG A 206 -13.12 -1.65 -1.99
N PHE A 207 -11.85 -1.28 -2.15
CA PHE A 207 -11.04 -1.74 -3.28
C PHE A 207 -10.89 -3.26 -3.25
N TYR A 208 -10.53 -3.85 -2.11
CA TYR A 208 -10.43 -5.30 -1.95
C TYR A 208 -11.79 -5.99 -2.15
N ALA A 209 -12.86 -5.42 -1.63
CA ALA A 209 -14.20 -5.94 -1.82
C ALA A 209 -14.63 -5.93 -3.31
N LEU A 210 -14.27 -4.89 -4.06
CA LEU A 210 -14.49 -4.83 -5.51
C LEU A 210 -13.70 -5.93 -6.22
N VAL A 211 -12.40 -6.10 -5.91
CA VAL A 211 -11.59 -7.16 -6.52
C VAL A 211 -12.18 -8.54 -6.20
N TRP A 212 -12.54 -8.78 -4.95
CA TRP A 212 -13.20 -10.00 -4.53
C TRP A 212 -14.47 -10.27 -5.34
N TRP A 213 -15.35 -9.27 -5.42
CA TRP A 213 -16.60 -9.38 -6.18
C TRP A 213 -16.37 -9.71 -7.66
N ARG A 214 -15.41 -9.02 -8.30
CA ARG A 214 -15.05 -9.30 -9.70
C ARG A 214 -14.43 -10.67 -9.93
N MET A 215 -13.77 -11.24 -8.91
CA MET A 215 -13.18 -12.59 -8.97
C MET A 215 -14.21 -13.70 -8.74
N THR A 216 -15.12 -13.49 -7.78
CA THR A 216 -15.99 -14.58 -7.27
C THR A 216 -17.43 -14.44 -7.70
N GLY A 217 -17.89 -13.27 -8.11
CA GLY A 217 -19.29 -12.94 -8.35
C GLY A 217 -20.06 -12.56 -7.08
N ASP A 218 -19.49 -12.79 -5.89
CA ASP A 218 -20.15 -12.57 -4.59
C ASP A 218 -19.59 -11.32 -3.90
N ILE A 219 -20.47 -10.49 -3.34
CA ILE A 219 -20.09 -9.32 -2.52
C ILE A 219 -19.76 -9.80 -1.10
N PRO A 220 -18.59 -9.43 -0.54
CA PRO A 220 -18.29 -9.74 0.86
C PRO A 220 -19.34 -9.11 1.78
N THR A 221 -19.81 -9.87 2.76
CA THR A 221 -20.83 -9.38 3.71
C THR A 221 -20.31 -8.29 4.62
N ARG A 222 -19.01 -8.33 4.96
CA ARG A 222 -18.39 -7.37 5.88
C ARG A 222 -16.94 -7.07 5.53
N LEU A 223 -16.57 -5.80 5.66
CA LEU A 223 -15.22 -5.29 5.63
C LEU A 223 -14.85 -4.85 7.05
N GLN A 224 -13.69 -5.24 7.57
CA GLN A 224 -13.31 -4.95 8.94
C GLN A 224 -11.85 -4.51 9.03
N LEU A 225 -11.63 -3.37 9.67
CA LEU A 225 -10.30 -2.85 10.03
C LEU A 225 -10.11 -3.01 11.53
N LEU A 226 -9.03 -3.69 11.92
CA LEU A 226 -8.64 -3.86 13.32
C LEU A 226 -7.45 -2.95 13.62
N TYR A 227 -7.68 -1.88 14.38
CA TYR A 227 -6.65 -0.92 14.76
C TYR A 227 -5.98 -1.36 16.07
N LEU A 228 -4.79 -1.96 15.94
CA LEU A 228 -4.04 -2.51 17.08
C LEU A 228 -3.39 -1.42 17.93
N GLY A 229 -3.23 -0.20 17.39
CA GLY A 229 -2.64 0.92 18.12
C GLY A 229 -3.55 1.56 19.17
N ASP A 230 -4.86 1.31 19.13
CA ASP A 230 -5.84 1.87 20.09
C ASP A 230 -7.05 0.96 20.35
N GLY A 231 -7.04 -0.27 19.82
CA GLY A 231 -8.09 -1.26 20.06
C GLY A 231 -9.44 -0.91 19.45
N GLN A 232 -9.44 -0.16 18.34
CA GLN A 232 -10.68 0.21 17.65
C GLN A 232 -10.97 -0.73 16.50
N ILE A 233 -12.25 -1.00 16.28
CA ILE A 233 -12.75 -1.75 15.12
C ILE A 233 -13.60 -0.82 14.28
N ILE A 234 -13.25 -0.70 13.00
CA ILE A 234 -14.10 -0.06 12.00
C ILE A 234 -14.62 -1.15 11.07
N HIS A 235 -15.92 -1.23 10.90
CA HIS A 235 -16.52 -2.18 9.98
C HIS A 235 -17.51 -1.50 9.03
N TYR A 236 -17.73 -2.14 7.89
CA TYR A 236 -18.64 -1.67 6.87
C TYR A 236 -19.20 -2.87 6.10
N ASP A 237 -20.50 -2.87 5.85
CA ASP A 237 -21.20 -3.90 5.10
C ASP A 237 -21.51 -3.33 3.69
N PRO A 238 -20.72 -3.70 2.66
CA PRO A 238 -20.82 -3.09 1.34
C PRO A 238 -22.04 -3.60 0.58
N VAL A 239 -22.58 -2.74 -0.27
CA VAL A 239 -23.59 -3.08 -1.28
C VAL A 239 -23.05 -2.87 -2.68
N ALA A 240 -23.73 -3.37 -3.70
CA ALA A 240 -23.27 -3.30 -5.09
C ALA A 240 -22.97 -1.86 -5.54
N GLU A 241 -23.85 -0.93 -5.19
CA GLU A 241 -23.75 0.49 -5.54
C GLU A 241 -22.45 1.14 -5.01
N ASP A 242 -22.00 0.73 -3.82
CA ASP A 242 -20.74 1.19 -3.22
C ASP A 242 -19.52 0.69 -4.00
N LEU A 243 -19.56 -0.56 -4.44
CA LEU A 243 -18.47 -1.19 -5.19
C LEU A 243 -18.40 -0.65 -6.61
N GLU A 244 -19.54 -0.40 -7.25
CA GLU A 244 -19.61 0.31 -8.54
C GLU A 244 -19.08 1.75 -8.43
N ALA A 245 -19.43 2.47 -7.35
CA ALA A 245 -18.88 3.80 -7.09
C ALA A 245 -17.36 3.75 -6.87
N THR A 246 -16.87 2.70 -6.20
CA THR A 246 -15.44 2.45 -6.00
C THR A 246 -14.74 2.17 -7.33
N GLU A 247 -15.34 1.38 -8.22
CA GLU A 247 -14.80 1.12 -9.55
C GLU A 247 -14.70 2.41 -10.37
N ARG A 248 -15.78 3.23 -10.41
CA ARG A 248 -15.74 4.55 -11.07
C ARG A 248 -14.62 5.43 -10.52
N LYS A 249 -14.41 5.44 -9.20
CA LYS A 249 -13.31 6.20 -8.57
C LYS A 249 -11.93 5.67 -8.99
N ILE A 250 -11.75 4.36 -9.06
CA ILE A 250 -10.51 3.72 -9.52
C ILE A 250 -10.20 4.10 -10.97
N LEU A 251 -11.20 4.06 -11.84
CA LEU A 251 -11.06 4.46 -13.24
C LEU A 251 -10.72 5.96 -13.38
N ALA A 252 -11.35 6.81 -12.58
CA ALA A 252 -11.03 8.24 -12.54
C ALA A 252 -9.59 8.50 -12.05
N ILE A 253 -9.08 7.71 -11.09
CA ILE A 253 -7.68 7.78 -10.65
C ILE A 253 -6.75 7.36 -11.78
N ARG A 254 -7.03 6.25 -12.48
CA ARG A 254 -6.24 5.81 -13.64
C ARG A 254 -6.16 6.90 -14.70
N GLU A 255 -7.28 7.51 -15.03
CA GLU A 255 -7.33 8.60 -16.01
C GLU A 255 -6.56 9.84 -15.55
N ALA A 256 -6.63 10.18 -14.26
CA ALA A 256 -5.85 11.28 -13.67
C ALA A 256 -4.34 11.00 -13.70
N ILE A 257 -3.91 9.76 -13.45
CA ILE A 257 -2.52 9.32 -13.63
C ILE A 257 -2.11 9.47 -15.10
N SER A 258 -2.94 9.05 -16.03
CA SER A 258 -2.71 9.18 -17.46
C SER A 258 -2.47 10.64 -17.88
N ARG A 259 -3.33 11.54 -17.42
CA ARG A 259 -3.16 12.98 -17.67
C ARG A 259 -1.88 13.53 -17.05
N ALA A 260 -1.52 13.07 -15.84
CA ALA A 260 -0.30 13.51 -15.16
C ALA A 260 0.99 13.06 -15.88
N ILE A 261 0.97 11.94 -16.57
CA ILE A 261 2.10 11.49 -17.41
C ILE A 261 2.42 12.54 -18.49
N SER A 262 1.42 13.13 -19.11
CA SER A 262 1.60 14.13 -20.17
C SER A 262 1.77 15.55 -19.64
N ALA A 263 1.05 15.91 -18.55
CA ALA A 263 1.01 17.28 -18.01
C ALA A 263 2.04 17.53 -16.90
N GLY A 264 2.64 16.46 -16.34
CA GLY A 264 3.52 16.48 -15.18
C GLY A 264 2.80 16.13 -13.89
N PHE A 265 3.55 15.52 -12.98
CA PHE A 265 3.08 15.13 -11.64
C PHE A 265 3.35 16.28 -10.67
N LEU A 266 2.32 17.03 -10.35
CA LEU A 266 2.44 18.17 -9.44
C LEU A 266 2.43 17.72 -7.97
N PRO A 267 3.17 18.40 -7.07
CA PRO A 267 3.08 18.17 -5.64
C PRO A 267 1.72 18.65 -5.11
N SER A 268 1.20 17.92 -4.09
CA SER A 268 0.01 18.31 -3.33
C SER A 268 0.38 18.52 -1.87
N PRO A 269 0.82 19.72 -1.47
CA PRO A 269 1.27 20.00 -0.10
C PRO A 269 0.17 19.74 0.94
N SER A 270 0.54 19.04 2.02
CA SER A 270 -0.37 18.71 3.13
C SER A 270 0.43 18.52 4.42
N GLY A 271 -0.25 18.29 5.55
CA GLY A 271 0.42 17.91 6.81
C GLY A 271 1.22 16.62 6.73
N LEU A 272 1.01 15.79 5.70
CA LEU A 272 1.78 14.56 5.49
C LEU A 272 3.16 14.82 4.88
N CYS A 273 3.44 16.04 4.40
CA CYS A 273 4.75 16.37 3.83
C CYS A 273 5.89 16.20 4.84
N SER A 274 5.65 16.44 6.14
CA SER A 274 6.66 16.23 7.19
C SER A 274 7.15 14.80 7.33
N TYR A 275 6.37 13.83 6.80
CA TYR A 275 6.70 12.40 6.81
C TYR A 275 7.15 11.90 5.43
N CYS A 276 7.27 12.77 4.43
CA CYS A 276 7.65 12.39 3.08
C CYS A 276 9.16 12.19 2.97
N ALA A 277 9.60 11.08 2.40
CA ALA A 277 11.02 10.79 2.20
C ALA A 277 11.64 11.56 1.03
N PHE A 278 10.84 12.25 0.20
CA PHE A 278 11.26 12.80 -1.08
C PHE A 278 11.36 14.33 -1.10
N HIS A 279 11.72 14.97 0.02
CA HIS A 279 11.84 16.43 0.10
C HIS A 279 12.81 17.00 -0.93
N GLU A 280 13.97 16.35 -1.13
CA GLU A 280 15.01 16.79 -2.07
C GLU A 280 14.55 16.77 -3.54
N PHE A 281 13.51 15.97 -3.86
CA PHE A 281 12.92 15.86 -5.18
C PHE A 281 11.63 16.68 -5.33
N CYS A 282 11.18 17.39 -4.28
CA CYS A 282 9.88 18.04 -4.27
C CYS A 282 10.01 19.55 -4.53
N PRO A 283 9.45 20.09 -5.65
CA PRO A 283 9.47 21.53 -5.92
C PRO A 283 8.79 22.38 -4.83
N ALA A 284 7.77 21.84 -4.14
CA ALA A 284 7.12 22.53 -3.04
C ALA A 284 8.02 22.64 -1.78
N GLN A 285 9.15 21.91 -1.73
CA GLN A 285 10.16 21.95 -0.68
C GLN A 285 11.50 22.51 -1.18
N GLY A 286 11.52 23.13 -2.38
CA GLY A 286 12.71 23.69 -2.97
C GLY A 286 13.62 22.70 -3.71
N GLY A 287 13.20 21.45 -3.84
CA GLY A 287 13.90 20.41 -4.59
C GLY A 287 13.48 20.34 -6.05
N ALA A 288 14.03 19.36 -6.78
CA ALA A 288 13.67 19.11 -8.17
C ALA A 288 13.53 17.60 -8.44
N PRO A 289 12.44 17.16 -9.06
CA PRO A 289 12.29 15.76 -9.42
C PRO A 289 13.29 15.35 -10.50
N PRO A 290 13.72 14.08 -10.57
CA PRO A 290 14.53 13.58 -11.66
C PRO A 290 13.79 13.73 -12.99
N PRO A 291 14.50 13.68 -14.14
CA PRO A 291 13.85 13.57 -15.45
C PRO A 291 12.85 12.40 -15.47
N MET A 292 11.75 12.57 -16.22
CA MET A 292 10.80 11.44 -16.35
C MET A 292 11.50 10.23 -16.96
N PRO A 293 11.30 9.03 -16.41
CA PRO A 293 11.89 7.82 -17.00
C PRO A 293 11.37 7.64 -18.42
N ILE A 294 12.31 7.37 -19.36
CA ILE A 294 12.01 7.21 -20.79
C ILE A 294 11.20 5.92 -21.03
N HIS A 295 11.38 4.92 -20.15
CA HIS A 295 10.63 3.67 -20.18
C HIS A 295 9.99 3.47 -18.79
N ILE A 296 8.68 3.62 -18.73
CA ILE A 296 7.92 3.22 -17.53
C ILE A 296 7.69 1.72 -17.68
N SER A 297 8.62 0.92 -17.13
CA SER A 297 8.46 -0.54 -17.10
C SER A 297 7.26 -0.91 -16.23
N GLN A 298 6.48 -1.85 -16.74
CA GLN A 298 5.25 -2.42 -16.15
C GLN A 298 5.45 -3.03 -14.76
#